data_afbe7e8cd26ddf4cf56b3c85ce641173
#
_entry.id   afbe7e8cd26ddf4cf56b3c85ce641173
#
_cell.length_a   1.000
_cell.length_b   1.000
_cell.length_c   1.000
_cell.angle_alpha   90.00
_cell.angle_beta   90.00
_cell.angle_gamma   90.00
#
_symmetry.space_group_name_H-M   'P 1'
#
loop_
_entity.id
_entity.type
_entity.pdbx_description
1 polymer ?
#
loop_
_entity_poly.entity_id
_entity_poly.type
_entity_poly.pdbx_seq_one_letter_code
_entity_poly.pdbx_strand_id
1 'polypeptide(L)'
;MAQESDYDVIVIGGGPAGSTVARYAAQAGISVLVIDARASIGTPLQCGELVPTNDEMRRLCPDVPDMDDLFQTPKHAISRTCDTMNIITPSGK
;
A
#
# COMPACT_ATOMS: atom_id res chain seq x y z
N MET A 1 -10.62 8.61 36.46
CA MET A 1 -9.84 9.58 35.66
C MET A 1 -9.47 8.92 34.34
N ALA A 2 -9.73 9.56 33.23
CA ALA A 2 -9.26 9.08 31.95
C ALA A 2 -7.73 9.18 31.91
N GLN A 3 -7.06 8.10 31.55
CA GLN A 3 -5.63 8.10 31.31
C GLN A 3 -5.36 8.80 29.97
N GLU A 4 -4.50 9.81 29.99
CA GLU A 4 -4.10 10.50 28.78
C GLU A 4 -3.29 9.53 27.90
N SER A 5 -3.71 9.32 26.68
CA SER A 5 -2.99 8.44 25.74
C SER A 5 -2.02 9.27 24.90
N ASP A 6 -0.84 8.73 24.65
CA ASP A 6 0.19 9.40 23.82
C ASP A 6 -0.20 9.42 22.33
N TYR A 7 -1.06 8.50 21.91
CA TYR A 7 -1.54 8.38 20.52
C TYR A 7 -3.04 8.13 20.48
N ASP A 8 -3.70 8.71 19.49
CA ASP A 8 -5.14 8.50 19.25
C ASP A 8 -5.40 7.16 18.57
N VAL A 9 -4.50 6.74 17.68
CA VAL A 9 -4.60 5.50 16.90
C VAL A 9 -3.27 4.77 16.89
N ILE A 10 -3.33 3.47 17.08
CA ILE A 10 -2.19 2.56 16.88
C ILE A 10 -2.52 1.64 15.71
N VAL A 11 -1.69 1.67 14.67
CA VAL A 11 -1.76 0.78 13.50
C VAL A 11 -0.77 -0.35 13.68
N ILE A 12 -1.25 -1.57 13.66
CA ILE A 12 -0.40 -2.76 13.75
C ILE A 12 -0.19 -3.32 12.35
N GLY A 13 1.04 -3.23 11.87
CA GLY A 13 1.45 -3.62 10.53
C GLY A 13 1.72 -2.41 9.63
N GLY A 14 2.98 -2.24 9.21
CA GLY A 14 3.45 -1.15 8.34
C GLY A 14 3.43 -1.49 6.84
N GLY A 15 2.63 -2.47 6.43
CA GLY A 15 2.41 -2.81 5.03
C GLY A 15 1.59 -1.76 4.28
N PRO A 16 1.19 -2.02 3.01
CA PRO A 16 0.44 -1.06 2.21
C PRO A 16 -0.86 -0.56 2.87
N ALA A 17 -1.62 -1.46 3.47
CA ALA A 17 -2.87 -1.11 4.15
C ALA A 17 -2.63 -0.24 5.39
N GLY A 18 -1.73 -0.67 6.28
CA GLY A 18 -1.42 0.07 7.51
C GLY A 18 -0.80 1.43 7.23
N SER A 19 0.13 1.52 6.28
CA SER A 19 0.74 2.78 5.86
C SER A 19 -0.29 3.75 5.27
N THR A 20 -1.25 3.25 4.51
CA THR A 20 -2.33 4.05 3.94
C THR A 20 -3.26 4.60 5.03
N VAL A 21 -3.67 3.75 5.97
CA VAL A 21 -4.48 4.17 7.13
C VAL A 21 -3.76 5.25 7.93
N ALA A 22 -2.48 5.04 8.24
CA ALA A 22 -1.67 5.99 8.99
C ALA A 22 -1.54 7.34 8.26
N ARG A 23 -1.35 7.32 6.94
CA ARG A 23 -1.30 8.53 6.11
C ARG A 23 -2.58 9.36 6.23
N TYR A 24 -3.74 8.74 6.00
CA TYR A 24 -5.02 9.44 6.04
C TYR A 24 -5.38 9.93 7.45
N ALA A 25 -5.11 9.13 8.48
CA ALA A 25 -5.32 9.55 9.86
C ALA A 25 -4.44 10.76 10.21
N ALA A 26 -3.17 10.74 9.87
CA ALA A 26 -2.25 11.86 10.09
C ALA A 26 -2.66 13.12 9.33
N GLN A 27 -3.11 12.99 8.09
CA GLN A 27 -3.65 14.11 7.30
C GLN A 27 -4.91 14.72 7.93
N ALA A 28 -5.69 13.91 8.64
CA ALA A 28 -6.86 14.38 9.42
C ALA A 28 -6.50 14.98 10.79
N GLY A 29 -5.22 15.11 11.12
CA GLY A 29 -4.74 15.66 12.37
C GLY A 29 -4.77 14.69 13.56
N ILE A 30 -4.94 13.40 13.31
CA ILE A 30 -4.96 12.35 14.32
C ILE A 30 -3.52 11.89 14.61
N SER A 31 -3.14 11.77 15.89
CA SER A 31 -1.84 11.24 16.27
C SER A 31 -1.82 9.72 16.08
N VAL A 32 -0.86 9.23 15.28
CA VAL A 32 -0.80 7.82 14.87
C VAL A 32 0.56 7.22 15.19
N LEU A 33 0.55 6.05 15.78
CA LEU A 33 1.73 5.19 15.92
C LEU A 33 1.56 3.96 15.03
N VAL A 34 2.56 3.68 14.20
CA VAL A 34 2.62 2.43 13.41
C VAL A 34 3.62 1.49 14.05
N ILE A 35 3.19 0.26 14.30
CA ILE A 35 4.03 -0.80 14.87
C ILE A 35 4.12 -1.93 13.86
N ASP A 36 5.33 -2.41 13.59
CA ASP A 36 5.58 -3.58 12.76
C ASP A 36 6.49 -4.58 13.48
N ALA A 37 6.22 -5.86 13.28
CA ALA A 37 7.04 -6.94 13.85
C ALA A 37 8.42 -7.08 13.19
N ARG A 38 8.59 -6.50 12.00
CA ARG A 38 9.81 -6.58 11.21
C ARG A 38 10.74 -5.42 11.55
N ALA A 39 12.02 -5.70 11.68
CA ALA A 39 13.04 -4.68 11.89
C ALA A 39 13.16 -3.70 10.71
N SER A 40 12.81 -4.17 9.51
CA SER A 40 12.75 -3.36 8.30
C SER A 40 11.44 -3.66 7.57
N ILE A 41 10.60 -2.64 7.39
CA ILE A 41 9.32 -2.76 6.69
C ILE A 41 9.57 -3.17 5.24
N GLY A 42 8.78 -4.14 4.76
CA GLY A 42 8.93 -4.68 3.41
C GLY A 42 10.00 -5.75 3.25
N THR A 43 10.67 -6.15 4.32
CA THR A 43 11.71 -7.19 4.27
C THR A 43 11.30 -8.38 5.17
N PRO A 44 11.39 -9.65 4.70
CA PRO A 44 11.73 -10.05 3.32
C PRO A 44 10.61 -9.73 2.32
N LEU A 45 10.96 -9.64 1.03
CA LEU A 45 9.99 -9.48 -0.04
C LEU A 45 9.07 -10.70 -0.11
N GLN A 46 7.76 -10.47 -0.16
CA GLN A 46 6.74 -11.53 -0.19
C GLN A 46 5.67 -11.27 -1.26
N CYS A 47 5.99 -10.44 -2.24
CA CYS A 47 5.08 -10.03 -3.29
C CYS A 47 5.64 -10.44 -4.66
N GLY A 48 4.75 -10.82 -5.58
CA GLY A 48 5.11 -11.08 -6.98
C GLY A 48 5.41 -9.82 -7.78
N GLU A 49 5.21 -8.65 -7.19
CA GLU A 49 5.55 -7.33 -7.74
C GLU A 49 4.88 -7.01 -9.09
N LEU A 50 3.78 -7.69 -9.37
CA LEU A 50 2.90 -7.34 -10.49
C LEU A 50 1.91 -6.28 -10.02
N VAL A 51 2.08 -5.05 -10.49
CA VAL A 51 1.25 -3.92 -10.09
C VAL A 51 0.54 -3.30 -11.28
N PRO A 52 -0.71 -2.79 -11.09
CA PRO A 52 -1.40 -2.06 -12.14
C PRO A 52 -0.71 -0.75 -12.49
N THR A 53 -1.02 -0.19 -13.65
CA THR A 53 -0.66 1.18 -13.99
C THR A 53 -1.50 2.18 -13.20
N ASN A 54 -1.09 3.44 -13.14
CA ASN A 54 -1.90 4.49 -12.52
C ASN A 54 -3.27 4.65 -13.19
N ASP A 55 -3.33 4.51 -14.52
CA ASP A 55 -4.59 4.57 -15.26
C ASP A 55 -5.55 3.45 -14.86
N GLU A 56 -5.02 2.25 -14.69
CA GLU A 56 -5.80 1.11 -14.19
C GLU A 56 -6.24 1.32 -12.74
N MET A 57 -5.36 1.84 -11.88
CA MET A 57 -5.72 2.13 -10.50
C MET A 57 -6.83 3.17 -10.39
N ARG A 58 -6.80 4.24 -11.21
CA ARG A 58 -7.90 5.22 -11.26
C ARG A 58 -9.22 4.61 -11.71
N ARG A 59 -9.18 3.65 -12.64
CA ARG A 59 -10.39 2.93 -13.07
C ARG A 59 -10.92 1.95 -12.05
N LEU A 60 -10.03 1.27 -11.33
CA LEU A 60 -10.39 0.29 -10.29
C LEU A 60 -10.92 0.97 -9.03
N CYS A 61 -10.42 2.14 -8.71
CA CYS A 61 -10.76 2.88 -7.50
C CYS A 61 -11.17 4.33 -7.84
N PRO A 62 -12.32 4.52 -8.55
CA PRO A 62 -12.73 5.85 -9.03
C PRO A 62 -13.07 6.83 -7.89
N ASP A 63 -13.38 6.33 -6.71
CA ASP A 63 -13.74 7.14 -5.54
C ASP A 63 -12.53 7.65 -4.74
N VAL A 64 -11.31 7.37 -5.21
CA VAL A 64 -10.06 7.84 -4.57
C VAL A 64 -9.48 8.99 -5.41
N PRO A 65 -9.74 10.27 -5.04
CA PRO A 65 -9.37 11.42 -5.86
C PRO A 65 -7.85 11.68 -5.90
N ASP A 66 -7.12 11.27 -4.89
CA ASP A 66 -5.66 11.43 -4.76
C ASP A 66 -4.88 10.15 -5.13
N MET A 67 -5.43 9.33 -6.01
CA MET A 67 -4.82 8.05 -6.41
C MET A 67 -3.39 8.21 -6.93
N ASP A 68 -3.11 9.26 -7.69
CA ASP A 68 -1.77 9.50 -8.24
C ASP A 68 -0.73 9.85 -7.18
N ASP A 69 -1.14 10.45 -6.06
CA ASP A 69 -0.28 10.69 -4.91
C ASP A 69 -0.11 9.45 -4.04
N LEU A 70 -1.18 8.66 -3.94
CA LEU A 70 -1.21 7.46 -3.11
C LEU A 70 -0.45 6.30 -3.76
N PHE A 71 -0.65 6.10 -5.06
CA PHE A 71 -0.07 5.00 -5.82
C PHE A 71 1.04 5.51 -6.74
N GLN A 72 2.27 5.39 -6.27
CA GLN A 72 3.46 5.82 -6.99
C GLN A 72 4.45 4.68 -7.12
N THR A 73 4.73 4.29 -8.36
CA THR A 73 5.80 3.34 -8.65
C THR A 73 6.98 4.10 -9.24
N PRO A 74 8.11 4.21 -8.53
CA PRO A 74 9.28 4.91 -9.05
C PRO A 74 9.78 4.28 -10.34
N LYS A 75 10.14 5.09 -11.33
CA LYS A 75 10.58 4.59 -12.66
C LYS A 75 11.74 3.61 -12.57
N HIS A 76 12.69 3.85 -11.65
CA HIS A 76 13.84 2.95 -11.46
C HIS A 76 13.47 1.59 -10.87
N ALA A 77 12.29 1.44 -10.27
CA ALA A 77 11.79 0.19 -9.73
C ALA A 77 10.96 -0.62 -10.75
N ILE A 78 10.67 -0.06 -11.92
CA ILE A 78 9.92 -0.74 -12.99
C ILE A 78 10.89 -1.55 -13.83
N SER A 79 10.82 -2.88 -13.73
CA SER A 79 11.61 -3.78 -14.56
C SER A 79 11.05 -3.93 -15.97
N ARG A 80 9.73 -3.98 -16.08
CA ARG A 80 9.03 -4.18 -17.35
C ARG A 80 7.59 -3.69 -17.28
N THR A 81 7.11 -3.14 -18.39
CA THR A 81 5.70 -2.85 -18.60
C THR A 81 5.12 -3.90 -19.56
N CYS A 82 3.99 -4.49 -19.19
CA CYS A 82 3.33 -5.54 -19.95
C CYS A 82 1.92 -5.09 -20.33
N ASP A 83 1.52 -5.36 -21.57
CA ASP A 83 0.18 -5.07 -22.08
C ASP A 83 -0.77 -6.25 -21.89
N THR A 84 -0.22 -7.44 -21.70
CA THR A 84 -0.98 -8.69 -21.56
C THR A 84 -0.43 -9.54 -20.43
N MET A 85 -1.31 -10.31 -19.82
CA MET A 85 -0.99 -11.33 -18.84
C MET A 85 -1.60 -12.66 -19.27
N ASN A 86 -0.78 -13.69 -19.33
CA ASN A 86 -1.22 -15.06 -19.65
C ASN A 86 -1.27 -15.88 -18.36
N ILE A 87 -2.42 -16.50 -18.11
CA ILE A 87 -2.57 -17.48 -17.05
C ILE A 87 -2.52 -18.86 -17.68
N ILE A 88 -1.49 -19.63 -17.35
CA ILE A 88 -1.30 -20.99 -17.85
C ILE A 88 -1.67 -21.97 -16.73
N THR A 89 -2.69 -22.77 -16.96
CA THR A 89 -3.11 -23.81 -16.02
C THR A 89 -2.23 -25.05 -16.14
N PRO A 90 -2.25 -25.99 -15.17
CA PRO A 90 -1.51 -27.25 -15.26
C PRO A 90 -1.87 -28.10 -16.50
N SER A 91 -3.07 -27.91 -17.06
CA SER A 91 -3.49 -28.58 -18.31
C SER A 91 -2.99 -27.89 -19.58
N GLY A 92 -2.27 -26.78 -19.48
CA GLY A 92 -1.73 -26.03 -20.60
C GLY A 92 -2.76 -25.18 -21.37
N LYS A 93 -3.90 -24.97 -20.77
CA LYS A 93 -4.98 -24.14 -21.37
C LYS A 93 -5.12 -22.81 -20.65
#